data_1075e720266d2bf058bdce7263c2e1b9
#
_entry.id   1075e720266d2bf058bdce7263c2e1b9
#
_cell.length_a   1.000
_cell.length_b   1.000
_cell.length_c   1.000
_cell.angle_alpha   90.00
_cell.angle_beta   90.00
_cell.angle_gamma   90.00
#
_symmetry.space_group_name_H-M   'P 1'
#
loop_
_entity.id
_entity.type
_entity.pdbx_description
1 polymer ?
#
loop_
_entity_poly.entity_id
_entity_poly.type
_entity_poly.pdbx_seq_one_letter_code
_entity_poly.pdbx_strand_id
1 'polypeptide(L)'
;MKNNKFLTEKQLKTINSIAHSDKLHASLKKINKDYSDFDNFITDFEDYINKKLITAKKNNYSTEDMIFDSIINRLELLNNYKKIAIRIFLESQKNNRYFLVLSKFIYTYFSSKFSSYPEKVIVIPLYGLSFNVWIEDNDNLDKTMSFLGNSMNYIKKIKPFLVK
;
A
#
# COMPACT_ATOMS: atom_id res chain seq x y z
N MET A 1 -4.79 19.07 -21.88
CA MET A 1 -3.60 18.94 -21.02
C MET A 1 -4.08 18.68 -19.60
N LYS A 2 -3.87 17.46 -19.05
CA LYS A 2 -4.13 17.20 -17.63
C LYS A 2 -3.05 17.94 -16.86
N ASN A 3 -3.43 18.96 -16.09
CA ASN A 3 -2.55 19.57 -15.10
C ASN A 3 -2.25 18.50 -14.03
N ASN A 4 -1.16 17.78 -14.20
CA ASN A 4 -0.64 16.86 -13.19
C ASN A 4 -0.16 17.68 -11.98
N LYS A 5 -1.09 18.13 -11.16
CA LYS A 5 -0.79 18.75 -9.90
C LYS A 5 -0.56 17.61 -8.89
N PHE A 6 0.69 17.14 -8.80
CA PHE A 6 1.07 16.11 -7.83
C PHE A 6 0.65 16.51 -6.42
N LEU A 7 0.12 15.54 -5.67
CA LEU A 7 -0.16 15.70 -4.26
C LEU A 7 1.13 16.07 -3.52
N THR A 8 1.08 17.17 -2.78
CA THR A 8 2.19 17.61 -1.92
C THR A 8 2.08 16.96 -0.55
N GLU A 9 3.21 16.78 0.13
CA GLU A 9 3.22 16.27 1.50
C GLU A 9 2.35 17.09 2.46
N LYS A 10 2.34 18.42 2.30
CA LYS A 10 1.49 19.31 3.07
C LYS A 10 0.00 19.03 2.86
N GLN A 11 -0.41 18.82 1.61
CA GLN A 11 -1.81 18.44 1.30
C GLN A 11 -2.15 17.08 1.91
N LEU A 12 -1.27 16.10 1.81
CA LEU A 12 -1.48 14.77 2.39
C LEU A 12 -1.61 14.82 3.91
N LYS A 13 -0.78 15.59 4.61
CA LYS A 13 -0.93 15.79 6.06
C LYS A 13 -2.28 16.39 6.43
N THR A 14 -2.73 17.39 5.67
CA THR A 14 -4.06 18.00 5.87
C THR A 14 -5.18 16.99 5.60
N ILE A 15 -5.12 16.24 4.49
CA ILE A 15 -6.12 15.21 4.16
C ILE A 15 -6.12 14.12 5.23
N ASN A 16 -4.95 13.68 5.69
CA ASN A 16 -4.83 12.65 6.72
C ASN A 16 -5.53 13.06 8.04
N SER A 17 -5.46 14.33 8.41
CA SER A 17 -6.12 14.83 9.63
C SER A 17 -7.66 14.74 9.57
N ILE A 18 -8.24 14.80 8.37
CA ILE A 18 -9.70 14.79 8.15
C ILE A 18 -10.22 13.50 7.51
N ALA A 19 -9.36 12.50 7.29
CA ALA A 19 -9.69 11.29 6.52
C ALA A 19 -10.85 10.48 7.11
N HIS A 20 -11.07 10.54 8.42
CA HIS A 20 -12.20 9.86 9.09
C HIS A 20 -13.51 10.65 9.09
N SER A 21 -13.48 11.91 8.66
CA SER A 21 -14.69 12.74 8.69
C SER A 21 -15.55 12.56 7.43
N ASP A 22 -16.86 12.77 7.57
CA ASP A 22 -17.79 12.80 6.44
C ASP A 22 -17.52 13.96 5.48
N LYS A 23 -16.72 14.94 5.93
CA LYS A 23 -16.31 16.10 5.12
C LYS A 23 -15.17 15.81 4.16
N LEU A 24 -14.61 14.58 4.16
CA LEU A 24 -13.46 14.23 3.34
C LEU A 24 -13.71 14.55 1.86
N HIS A 25 -14.77 14.03 1.26
CA HIS A 25 -15.06 14.25 -0.17
C HIS A 25 -15.22 15.72 -0.54
N ALA A 26 -15.91 16.50 0.29
CA ALA A 26 -16.05 17.94 0.07
C ALA A 26 -14.70 18.68 0.15
N SER A 27 -13.83 18.24 1.04
CA SER A 27 -12.48 18.80 1.21
C SER A 27 -11.55 18.42 0.07
N LEU A 28 -11.60 17.17 -0.39
CA LEU A 28 -10.84 16.72 -1.56
C LEU A 28 -11.19 17.52 -2.80
N LYS A 29 -12.48 17.75 -3.06
CA LYS A 29 -12.96 18.56 -4.18
C LYS A 29 -12.46 20.02 -4.12
N LYS A 30 -12.24 20.58 -2.92
CA LYS A 30 -11.65 21.92 -2.76
C LYS A 30 -10.15 21.95 -3.08
N ILE A 31 -9.45 20.83 -2.82
CA ILE A 31 -8.01 20.70 -3.11
C ILE A 31 -7.80 20.53 -4.62
N ASN A 32 -8.58 19.66 -5.24
CA ASN A 32 -8.57 19.43 -6.67
C ASN A 32 -10.00 19.04 -7.12
N LYS A 33 -10.53 19.75 -8.15
CA LYS A 33 -11.87 19.47 -8.69
C LYS A 33 -12.00 18.04 -9.22
N ASP A 34 -10.91 17.45 -9.73
CA ASP A 34 -10.89 16.10 -10.26
C ASP A 34 -11.11 15.04 -9.15
N TYR A 35 -10.90 15.39 -7.88
CA TYR A 35 -11.20 14.51 -6.73
C TYR A 35 -12.69 14.46 -6.37
N SER A 36 -13.56 15.05 -7.21
CA SER A 36 -14.99 14.70 -7.16
C SER A 36 -15.20 13.21 -7.41
N ASP A 37 -14.34 12.59 -8.22
CA ASP A 37 -14.21 11.13 -8.36
C ASP A 37 -13.10 10.64 -7.42
N PHE A 38 -13.48 9.85 -6.42
CA PHE A 38 -12.54 9.39 -5.38
C PHE A 38 -11.43 8.49 -5.93
N ASP A 39 -11.66 7.80 -7.05
CA ASP A 39 -10.63 7.00 -7.73
C ASP A 39 -9.48 7.86 -8.29
N ASN A 40 -9.72 9.11 -8.68
CA ASN A 40 -8.64 10.02 -9.04
C ASN A 40 -7.75 10.35 -7.82
N PHE A 41 -8.36 10.52 -6.64
CA PHE A 41 -7.61 10.70 -5.42
C PHE A 41 -6.81 9.44 -5.04
N ILE A 42 -7.42 8.24 -5.15
CA ILE A 42 -6.71 6.97 -4.92
C ILE A 42 -5.50 6.88 -5.87
N THR A 43 -5.70 7.19 -7.14
CA THR A 43 -4.64 7.17 -8.16
C THR A 43 -3.48 8.07 -7.79
N ASP A 44 -3.74 9.34 -7.47
CA ASP A 44 -2.69 10.31 -7.14
C ASP A 44 -1.99 9.97 -5.81
N PHE A 45 -2.73 9.45 -4.83
CA PHE A 45 -2.16 8.98 -3.55
C PHE A 45 -1.24 7.79 -3.76
N GLU A 46 -1.68 6.76 -4.47
CA GLU A 46 -0.90 5.56 -4.74
C GLU A 46 0.33 5.85 -5.62
N ASP A 47 0.20 6.75 -6.60
CA ASP A 47 1.35 7.24 -7.37
C ASP A 47 2.39 7.94 -6.48
N TYR A 48 1.94 8.74 -5.51
CA TYR A 48 2.83 9.39 -4.55
C TYR A 48 3.57 8.36 -3.69
N ILE A 49 2.85 7.37 -3.14
CA ILE A 49 3.44 6.29 -2.33
C ILE A 49 4.46 5.49 -3.15
N ASN A 50 4.08 5.06 -4.36
CA ASN A 50 4.95 4.24 -5.20
C ASN A 50 6.23 5.00 -5.63
N LYS A 51 6.13 6.29 -5.95
CA LYS A 51 7.31 7.12 -6.27
C LYS A 51 8.29 7.23 -5.11
N LYS A 52 7.79 7.37 -3.87
CA LYS A 52 8.64 7.40 -2.67
C LYS A 52 9.36 6.06 -2.43
N LEU A 53 8.71 4.93 -2.75
CA LEU A 53 9.26 3.59 -2.54
C LEU A 53 10.27 3.15 -3.61
N ILE A 54 10.21 3.68 -4.84
CA ILE A 54 11.13 3.32 -5.94
C ILE A 54 12.56 3.80 -5.65
N THR A 55 12.73 4.82 -4.82
CA THR A 55 14.04 5.39 -4.48
C THR A 55 14.87 4.54 -3.52
N ALA A 56 14.34 3.47 -2.95
CA ALA A 56 15.06 2.57 -2.06
C ALA A 56 16.02 1.66 -2.85
N LYS A 57 17.31 1.63 -2.44
CA LYS A 57 18.38 0.85 -3.09
C LYS A 57 18.09 -0.65 -3.10
N LYS A 58 18.39 -1.31 -4.23
CA LYS A 58 18.45 -2.78 -4.29
C LYS A 58 19.68 -3.26 -3.53
N ASN A 59 19.47 -4.04 -2.48
CA ASN A 59 20.52 -4.80 -1.82
C ASN A 59 20.45 -6.27 -2.29
N ASN A 60 21.56 -7.00 -2.20
CA ASN A 60 21.61 -8.45 -2.51
C ASN A 60 20.99 -9.25 -1.36
N TYR A 61 19.68 -9.30 -1.30
CA TYR A 61 18.92 -10.06 -0.28
C TYR A 61 18.40 -11.39 -0.83
N SER A 62 18.10 -12.33 0.06
CA SER A 62 17.28 -13.49 -0.30
C SER A 62 15.89 -13.05 -0.79
N THR A 63 15.20 -13.90 -1.54
CA THR A 63 13.83 -13.61 -2.00
C THR A 63 12.89 -13.33 -0.82
N GLU A 64 13.06 -14.08 0.27
CA GLU A 64 12.26 -13.96 1.48
C GLU A 64 12.48 -12.60 2.17
N ASP A 65 13.74 -12.16 2.28
CA ASP A 65 14.07 -10.86 2.84
C ASP A 65 13.54 -9.73 1.95
N MET A 66 13.59 -9.90 0.61
CA MET A 66 12.99 -8.95 -0.32
C MET A 66 11.47 -8.84 -0.15
N ILE A 67 10.77 -9.97 0.08
CA ILE A 67 9.32 -9.97 0.35
C ILE A 67 9.05 -9.23 1.65
N PHE A 68 9.74 -9.58 2.73
CA PHE A 68 9.60 -8.95 4.04
C PHE A 68 9.81 -7.43 3.92
N ASP A 69 10.96 -7.00 3.42
CA ASP A 69 11.34 -5.59 3.30
C ASP A 69 10.38 -4.80 2.41
N SER A 70 9.94 -5.38 1.28
CA SER A 70 9.03 -4.66 0.39
C SER A 70 7.66 -4.41 1.01
N ILE A 71 7.17 -5.33 1.84
CA ILE A 71 5.92 -5.16 2.59
C ILE A 71 6.09 -4.14 3.71
N ILE A 72 7.12 -4.31 4.55
CA ILE A 72 7.37 -3.41 5.69
C ILE A 72 7.62 -1.98 5.22
N ASN A 73 8.52 -1.76 4.27
CA ASN A 73 8.83 -0.42 3.75
C ASN A 73 7.58 0.31 3.24
N ARG A 74 6.64 -0.45 2.60
CA ARG A 74 5.39 0.15 2.15
C ARG A 74 4.48 0.51 3.33
N LEU A 75 4.34 -0.36 4.33
CA LEU A 75 3.50 -0.12 5.50
C LEU A 75 4.07 1.00 6.39
N GLU A 76 5.39 1.08 6.56
CA GLU A 76 6.07 2.19 7.24
C GLU A 76 5.80 3.54 6.56
N LEU A 77 5.89 3.59 5.23
CA LEU A 77 5.57 4.82 4.52
C LEU A 77 4.09 5.18 4.67
N LEU A 78 3.19 4.20 4.59
CA LEU A 78 1.75 4.39 4.79
C LEU A 78 1.42 4.83 6.22
N ASN A 79 2.25 4.51 7.22
CA ASN A 79 2.04 4.92 8.61
C ASN A 79 1.97 6.44 8.75
N ASN A 80 2.73 7.19 7.94
CA ASN A 80 2.64 8.65 7.89
C ASN A 80 1.28 9.17 7.40
N TYR A 81 0.50 8.31 6.74
CA TYR A 81 -0.79 8.61 6.12
C TYR A 81 -1.83 7.54 6.47
N LYS A 82 -1.72 6.95 7.66
CA LYS A 82 -2.49 5.76 8.08
C LYS A 82 -4.00 5.95 7.91
N LYS A 83 -4.52 7.11 8.30
CA LYS A 83 -5.96 7.41 8.20
C LYS A 83 -6.45 7.47 6.75
N ILE A 84 -5.64 8.01 5.83
CA ILE A 84 -5.94 8.00 4.39
C ILE A 84 -5.96 6.56 3.86
N ALA A 85 -4.92 5.78 4.18
CA ALA A 85 -4.80 4.41 3.69
C ALA A 85 -5.96 3.53 4.18
N ILE A 86 -6.34 3.64 5.45
CA ILE A 86 -7.51 2.95 6.01
C ILE A 86 -8.80 3.40 5.30
N ARG A 87 -8.98 4.71 5.08
CA ARG A 87 -10.18 5.21 4.39
C ARG A 87 -10.28 4.70 2.96
N ILE A 88 -9.20 4.72 2.20
CA ILE A 88 -9.15 4.15 0.85
C ILE A 88 -9.52 2.67 0.87
N PHE A 89 -8.96 1.91 1.80
CA PHE A 89 -9.26 0.49 1.96
C PHE A 89 -10.76 0.26 2.25
N LEU A 90 -11.34 0.97 3.21
CA LEU A 90 -12.76 0.84 3.56
C LEU A 90 -13.70 1.24 2.41
N GLU A 91 -13.37 2.30 1.67
CA GLU A 91 -14.16 2.69 0.50
C GLU A 91 -14.01 1.69 -0.65
N SER A 92 -12.82 1.08 -0.81
CA SER A 92 -12.59 0.05 -1.83
C SER A 92 -13.39 -1.23 -1.57
N GLN A 93 -13.68 -1.57 -0.31
CA GLN A 93 -14.55 -2.70 0.01
C GLN A 93 -16.02 -2.49 -0.38
N LYS A 94 -16.46 -1.24 -0.50
CA LYS A 94 -17.83 -0.86 -0.85
C LYS A 94 -18.03 -0.60 -2.33
N ASN A 95 -16.96 -0.36 -3.08
CA ASN A 95 -17.01 0.05 -4.47
C ASN A 95 -15.98 -0.70 -5.31
N ASN A 96 -16.45 -1.56 -6.22
CA ASN A 96 -15.60 -2.39 -7.08
C ASN A 96 -14.64 -1.55 -7.94
N ARG A 97 -15.01 -0.35 -8.37
CA ARG A 97 -14.13 0.53 -9.16
C ARG A 97 -12.92 0.97 -8.32
N TYR A 98 -13.14 1.36 -7.07
CA TYR A 98 -12.05 1.75 -6.16
C TYR A 98 -11.17 0.55 -5.82
N PHE A 99 -11.77 -0.63 -5.62
CA PHE A 99 -11.02 -1.86 -5.42
C PHE A 99 -10.11 -2.19 -6.59
N LEU A 100 -10.60 -2.08 -7.82
CA LEU A 100 -9.80 -2.34 -9.03
C LEU A 100 -8.64 -1.35 -9.18
N VAL A 101 -8.87 -0.06 -8.92
CA VAL A 101 -7.82 0.96 -8.95
C VAL A 101 -6.74 0.65 -7.92
N LEU A 102 -7.12 0.43 -6.66
CA LEU A 102 -6.19 0.11 -5.58
C LEU A 102 -5.39 -1.17 -5.88
N SER A 103 -6.08 -2.24 -6.29
CA SER A 103 -5.45 -3.53 -6.62
C SER A 103 -4.43 -3.40 -7.77
N LYS A 104 -4.73 -2.60 -8.78
CA LYS A 104 -3.80 -2.33 -9.89
C LYS A 104 -2.50 -1.68 -9.38
N PHE A 105 -2.58 -0.71 -8.48
CA PHE A 105 -1.38 -0.06 -7.93
C PHE A 105 -0.56 -0.99 -7.05
N ILE A 106 -1.23 -1.78 -6.20
CA ILE A 106 -0.57 -2.81 -5.37
C ILE A 106 0.13 -3.84 -6.26
N TYR A 107 -0.56 -4.37 -7.27
CA TYR A 107 0.01 -5.30 -8.24
C TYR A 107 1.20 -4.70 -8.98
N THR A 108 1.10 -3.46 -9.46
CA THR A 108 2.18 -2.77 -10.18
C THR A 108 3.41 -2.58 -9.29
N TYR A 109 3.22 -2.19 -8.03
CA TYR A 109 4.30 -2.05 -7.08
C TYR A 109 5.07 -3.35 -6.88
N PHE A 110 4.39 -4.44 -6.51
CA PHE A 110 5.06 -5.73 -6.28
C PHE A 110 5.60 -6.33 -7.57
N SER A 111 4.93 -6.14 -8.71
CA SER A 111 5.45 -6.59 -10.01
C SER A 111 6.72 -5.87 -10.45
N SER A 112 6.96 -4.65 -9.98
CA SER A 112 8.22 -3.94 -10.21
C SER A 112 9.39 -4.48 -9.37
N LYS A 113 9.10 -5.16 -8.26
CA LYS A 113 10.10 -5.74 -7.34
C LYS A 113 10.36 -7.20 -7.64
N PHE A 114 9.34 -7.95 -8.02
CA PHE A 114 9.39 -9.41 -8.24
C PHE A 114 9.10 -9.74 -9.71
N SER A 115 10.01 -10.44 -10.35
CA SER A 115 9.87 -10.85 -11.77
C SER A 115 9.13 -12.15 -11.92
N SER A 116 9.32 -13.10 -10.98
CA SER A 116 8.74 -14.43 -11.09
C SER A 116 7.26 -14.46 -10.70
N TYR A 117 6.50 -15.33 -11.36
CA TYR A 117 5.07 -15.52 -11.05
C TYR A 117 4.85 -16.09 -9.64
N PRO A 118 5.59 -17.13 -9.18
CA PRO A 118 5.44 -17.67 -7.84
C PRO A 118 5.62 -16.61 -6.72
N GLU A 119 6.59 -15.71 -6.88
CA GLU A 119 6.83 -14.64 -5.90
C GLU A 119 5.62 -13.69 -5.79
N LYS A 120 5.01 -13.32 -6.92
CA LYS A 120 3.84 -12.44 -6.95
C LYS A 120 2.62 -13.10 -6.30
N VAL A 121 2.42 -14.38 -6.53
CA VAL A 121 1.32 -15.18 -5.94
C VAL A 121 1.46 -15.24 -4.42
N ILE A 122 2.66 -15.17 -3.87
CA ILE A 122 2.91 -15.16 -2.43
C ILE A 122 2.82 -13.74 -1.87
N VAL A 123 3.51 -12.76 -2.46
CA VAL A 123 3.68 -11.44 -1.85
C VAL A 123 2.39 -10.63 -1.83
N ILE A 124 1.54 -10.72 -2.86
CA ILE A 124 0.32 -9.92 -2.93
C ILE A 124 -0.71 -10.31 -1.86
N PRO A 125 -1.10 -11.60 -1.69
CA PRO A 125 -1.96 -12.01 -0.60
C PRO A 125 -1.35 -11.74 0.78
N LEU A 126 -0.04 -11.98 0.93
CA LEU A 126 0.66 -11.73 2.20
C LEU A 126 0.63 -10.25 2.57
N TYR A 127 0.80 -9.34 1.59
CA TYR A 127 0.61 -7.92 1.81
C TYR A 127 -0.82 -7.59 2.29
N GLY A 128 -1.84 -8.17 1.68
CA GLY A 128 -3.23 -7.97 2.10
C GLY A 128 -3.49 -8.41 3.54
N LEU A 129 -2.96 -9.59 3.93
CA LEU A 129 -3.06 -10.08 5.31
C LEU A 129 -2.27 -9.18 6.29
N SER A 130 -1.06 -8.77 5.90
CA SER A 130 -0.23 -7.86 6.71
C SER A 130 -0.89 -6.49 6.88
N PHE A 131 -1.57 -5.99 5.85
CA PHE A 131 -2.29 -4.73 5.90
C PHE A 131 -3.44 -4.79 6.92
N ASN A 132 -4.17 -5.91 7.02
CA ASN A 132 -5.21 -6.08 8.03
C ASN A 132 -4.64 -6.06 9.46
N VAL A 133 -3.48 -6.71 9.69
CA VAL A 133 -2.80 -6.65 10.99
C VAL A 133 -2.33 -5.23 11.29
N TRP A 134 -1.76 -4.55 10.28
CA TRP A 134 -1.25 -3.20 10.40
C TRP A 134 -2.32 -2.15 10.73
N ILE A 135 -3.56 -2.30 10.27
CA ILE A 135 -4.66 -1.40 10.63
C ILE A 135 -4.79 -1.28 12.15
N GLU A 136 -4.65 -2.39 12.87
CA GLU A 136 -4.82 -2.49 14.32
C GLU A 136 -3.49 -2.36 15.10
N ASP A 137 -2.37 -2.20 14.39
CA ASP A 137 -1.04 -2.12 15.00
C ASP A 137 -0.70 -0.69 15.47
N ASN A 138 0.30 -0.61 16.33
CA ASN A 138 0.88 0.66 16.77
C ASN A 138 1.83 1.26 15.69
N ASP A 139 2.37 2.43 15.98
CA ASP A 139 3.27 3.14 15.05
C ASP A 139 4.62 2.42 14.85
N ASN A 140 5.01 1.51 15.76
CA ASN A 140 6.25 0.74 15.67
C ASN A 140 6.12 -0.52 14.80
N LEU A 141 4.92 -0.86 14.35
CA LEU A 141 4.65 -2.05 13.52
C LEU A 141 5.01 -3.39 14.19
N ASP A 142 5.01 -3.47 15.51
CA ASP A 142 5.48 -4.65 16.25
C ASP A 142 4.69 -5.91 15.91
N LYS A 143 3.34 -5.80 15.89
CA LYS A 143 2.47 -6.92 15.54
C LYS A 143 2.63 -7.33 14.08
N THR A 144 2.73 -6.35 13.20
CA THR A 144 2.89 -6.54 11.76
C THR A 144 4.20 -7.24 11.43
N MET A 145 5.31 -6.81 12.04
CA MET A 145 6.62 -7.44 11.89
C MET A 145 6.63 -8.87 12.43
N SER A 146 6.02 -9.10 13.60
CA SER A 146 5.89 -10.44 14.18
C SER A 146 5.06 -11.35 13.27
N PHE A 147 3.93 -10.87 12.75
CA PHE A 147 3.10 -11.61 11.80
C PHE A 147 3.87 -12.00 10.54
N LEU A 148 4.57 -11.02 9.94
CA LEU A 148 5.37 -11.25 8.74
C LEU A 148 6.51 -12.24 8.99
N GLY A 149 7.25 -12.09 10.09
CA GLY A 149 8.35 -12.99 10.45
C GLY A 149 7.87 -14.44 10.59
N ASN A 150 6.75 -14.65 11.26
CA ASN A 150 6.13 -15.98 11.38
C ASN A 150 5.68 -16.52 10.01
N SER A 151 5.05 -15.68 9.19
CA SER A 151 4.60 -16.06 7.84
C SER A 151 5.78 -16.44 6.94
N MET A 152 6.90 -15.72 7.00
CA MET A 152 8.12 -16.05 6.26
C MET A 152 8.71 -17.40 6.70
N ASN A 153 8.66 -17.73 7.98
CA ASN A 153 9.10 -19.03 8.48
C ASN A 153 8.24 -20.19 7.91
N TYR A 154 6.92 -19.98 7.76
CA TYR A 154 6.06 -20.97 7.11
C TYR A 154 6.36 -21.08 5.61
N ILE A 155 6.55 -19.98 4.90
CA ILE A 155 6.88 -19.97 3.47
C ILE A 155 8.19 -20.71 3.21
N LYS A 156 9.23 -20.51 4.04
CA LYS A 156 10.49 -21.25 3.94
C LYS A 156 10.29 -22.77 4.05
N LYS A 157 9.38 -23.22 4.91
CA LYS A 157 9.09 -24.66 5.10
C LYS A 157 8.34 -25.27 3.91
N ILE A 158 7.45 -24.53 3.25
CA ILE A 158 6.63 -25.05 2.15
C ILE A 158 7.28 -24.85 0.76
N LYS A 159 8.23 -23.92 0.62
CA LYS A 159 8.92 -23.61 -0.64
C LYS A 159 9.48 -24.85 -1.37
N PRO A 160 10.11 -25.84 -0.70
CA PRO A 160 10.59 -27.04 -1.37
C PRO A 160 9.49 -27.88 -2.05
N PHE A 161 8.23 -27.71 -1.65
CA PHE A 161 7.08 -28.42 -2.21
C PHE A 161 6.39 -27.65 -3.35
N LEU A 162 6.67 -26.34 -3.47
CA LEU A 162 6.07 -25.47 -4.50
C LEU A 162 6.94 -25.36 -5.78
N VAL A 163 8.22 -25.71 -5.68
CA VAL A 163 9.19 -25.67 -6.78
C VAL A 163 9.55 -27.12 -7.14
N LYS A 164 8.63 -27.78 -7.85
CA LYS A 164 8.89 -29.02 -8.57
C LYS A 164 8.60 -28.82 -10.03
#